data_7e92810ceabc4d9df929849f62355479
#
_entry.id   7e92810ceabc4d9df929849f62355479
#
_cell.length_a   1.000
_cell.length_b   1.000
_cell.length_c   1.000
_cell.angle_alpha   90.00
_cell.angle_beta   90.00
_cell.angle_gamma   90.00
#
_symmetry.space_group_name_H-M   'P 1'
#
loop_
_entity.id
_entity.type
_entity.pdbx_description
1 polymer ?
#
loop_
_entity_poly.entity_id
_entity_poly.type
_entity_poly.pdbx_seq_one_letter_code
_entity_poly.pdbx_strand_id
1 'polypeptide(L)'
;HGPPGGGKTSFFLALAGALDLDVCLLSLSDEGLTDDRLALALANAPRNCCVLLEDVDAAFASEETSRGHLTLSGLLNALDGAAAAEGRVVLMTTNYVERLDAALIRPGRVDVVELVDDADADQASRLFKRFYDDASDADATAFGVNATSDRRPSMAELQGFLIARKGDRHAALAEASSLIRDPRPGPSSRVDAGPPASPGKKRGRRRLTALDVDRMPFNPQQGWEEVSNLRE
;
A
#
# COMPACT_ATOMS: atom_id res chain seq x y z
N HIS A 1 2.27 2.41 -9.07
CA HIS A 1 1.74 3.76 -8.85
C HIS A 1 0.23 3.81 -9.09
N GLY A 2 -0.45 4.94 -8.74
CA GLY A 2 -1.85 5.15 -9.08
C GLY A 2 -2.62 5.88 -7.98
N PRO A 3 -3.93 6.18 -8.17
CA PRO A 3 -4.70 7.01 -7.28
C PRO A 3 -4.79 6.43 -5.86
N PRO A 4 -5.03 7.29 -4.84
CA PRO A 4 -5.23 6.82 -3.47
C PRO A 4 -6.49 5.94 -3.38
N GLY A 5 -6.40 4.85 -2.61
CA GLY A 5 -7.51 3.90 -2.49
C GLY A 5 -7.62 2.87 -3.62
N GLY A 6 -6.77 2.92 -4.67
CA GLY A 6 -6.78 1.95 -5.78
C GLY A 6 -6.38 0.53 -5.36
N GLY A 7 -5.74 0.33 -4.20
CA GLY A 7 -5.38 -1.00 -3.70
C GLY A 7 -3.88 -1.36 -3.83
N LYS A 8 -2.98 -0.38 -4.03
CA LYS A 8 -1.54 -0.60 -4.20
C LYS A 8 -0.93 -1.49 -3.12
N THR A 9 -1.10 -1.13 -1.84
CA THR A 9 -0.61 -1.93 -0.71
C THR A 9 -1.26 -3.32 -0.65
N SER A 10 -2.55 -3.42 -0.99
CA SER A 10 -3.26 -4.71 -1.02
C SER A 10 -2.75 -5.63 -2.13
N PHE A 11 -2.46 -5.07 -3.30
CA PHE A 11 -1.83 -5.80 -4.41
C PHE A 11 -0.45 -6.32 -4.01
N PHE A 12 0.35 -5.47 -3.35
CA PHE A 12 1.65 -5.86 -2.83
C PHE A 12 1.56 -7.04 -1.85
N LEU A 13 0.66 -6.97 -0.86
CA LEU A 13 0.48 -8.04 0.12
C LEU A 13 0.01 -9.34 -0.52
N ALA A 14 -0.85 -9.26 -1.54
CA ALA A 14 -1.28 -10.42 -2.31
C ALA A 14 -0.13 -11.03 -3.12
N LEU A 15 0.70 -10.19 -3.73
CA LEU A 15 1.88 -10.64 -4.48
C LEU A 15 2.89 -11.34 -3.57
N ALA A 16 3.23 -10.74 -2.42
CA ALA A 16 4.14 -11.34 -1.45
C ALA A 16 3.60 -12.70 -0.97
N GLY A 17 2.30 -12.80 -0.69
CA GLY A 17 1.66 -14.06 -0.32
C GLY A 17 1.67 -15.10 -1.44
N ALA A 18 1.51 -14.70 -2.69
CA ALA A 18 1.57 -15.61 -3.84
C ALA A 18 2.99 -16.13 -4.10
N LEU A 19 4.00 -15.34 -3.75
CA LEU A 19 5.42 -15.70 -3.88
C LEU A 19 5.99 -16.39 -2.63
N ASP A 20 5.19 -16.55 -1.58
CA ASP A 20 5.60 -17.09 -0.26
C ASP A 20 6.80 -16.33 0.32
N LEU A 21 6.77 -14.99 0.20
CA LEU A 21 7.81 -14.10 0.70
C LEU A 21 7.35 -13.39 1.97
N ASP A 22 8.26 -13.19 2.90
CA ASP A 22 8.07 -12.32 4.05
C ASP A 22 7.92 -10.86 3.63
N VAL A 23 7.19 -10.05 4.42
CA VAL A 23 6.94 -8.64 4.12
C VAL A 23 7.62 -7.74 5.14
N CYS A 24 8.51 -6.88 4.65
CA CYS A 24 9.11 -5.79 5.40
C CYS A 24 8.49 -4.47 4.95
N LEU A 25 7.79 -3.77 5.84
CA LEU A 25 7.18 -2.48 5.54
C LEU A 25 8.03 -1.34 6.09
N LEU A 26 8.42 -0.41 5.24
CA LEU A 26 9.16 0.79 5.60
C LEU A 26 8.36 2.03 5.17
N SER A 27 7.98 2.87 6.14
CA SER A 27 7.37 4.17 5.88
C SER A 27 8.47 5.22 5.75
N LEU A 28 8.59 5.80 4.56
CA LEU A 28 9.58 6.86 4.31
C LEU A 28 9.20 8.21 4.97
N SER A 29 7.94 8.33 5.43
CA SER A 29 7.45 9.51 6.16
C SER A 29 7.71 9.45 7.66
N ASP A 30 8.42 8.44 8.17
CA ASP A 30 8.79 8.35 9.59
C ASP A 30 9.84 9.42 9.91
N GLU A 31 9.53 10.31 10.85
CA GLU A 31 10.43 11.40 11.29
C GLU A 31 11.76 10.91 11.87
N GLY A 32 11.80 9.67 12.36
CA GLY A 32 13.01 9.04 12.88
C GLY A 32 13.88 8.35 11.83
N LEU A 33 13.42 8.27 10.57
CA LEU A 33 14.15 7.60 9.50
C LEU A 33 15.25 8.50 8.94
N THR A 34 16.49 8.05 9.05
CA THR A 34 17.69 8.70 8.48
C THR A 34 18.22 7.89 7.30
N ASP A 35 19.10 8.48 6.49
CA ASP A 35 19.78 7.78 5.40
C ASP A 35 20.49 6.50 5.89
N ASP A 36 21.20 6.58 7.01
CA ASP A 36 21.89 5.44 7.60
C ASP A 36 20.94 4.35 8.09
N ARG A 37 19.82 4.74 8.71
CA ARG A 37 18.80 3.80 9.17
C ARG A 37 18.11 3.09 8.02
N LEU A 38 17.79 3.82 6.95
CA LEU A 38 17.22 3.22 5.74
C LEU A 38 18.20 2.23 5.11
N ALA A 39 19.46 2.62 4.93
CA ALA A 39 20.49 1.76 4.38
C ALA A 39 20.69 0.50 5.24
N LEU A 40 20.72 0.65 6.57
CA LEU A 40 20.83 -0.45 7.50
C LEU A 40 19.60 -1.38 7.47
N ALA A 41 18.39 -0.82 7.42
CA ALA A 41 17.14 -1.59 7.33
C ALA A 41 17.09 -2.41 6.04
N LEU A 42 17.45 -1.81 4.90
CA LEU A 42 17.53 -2.52 3.62
C LEU A 42 18.65 -3.56 3.60
N ALA A 43 19.83 -3.26 4.17
CA ALA A 43 20.93 -4.21 4.23
C ALA A 43 20.60 -5.45 5.10
N ASN A 44 19.88 -5.23 6.20
CA ASN A 44 19.52 -6.28 7.16
C ASN A 44 18.18 -6.98 6.85
N ALA A 45 17.45 -6.55 5.82
CA ALA A 45 16.22 -7.21 5.42
C ALA A 45 16.50 -8.69 5.11
N PRO A 46 15.63 -9.63 5.58
CA PRO A 46 15.82 -11.05 5.35
C PRO A 46 16.01 -11.40 3.87
N ARG A 47 16.64 -12.53 3.58
CA ARG A 47 16.59 -13.12 2.23
C ARG A 47 15.17 -13.63 1.99
N ASN A 48 14.75 -13.65 0.74
CA ASN A 48 13.40 -14.07 0.34
C ASN A 48 12.29 -13.22 0.99
N CYS A 49 12.50 -11.91 1.04
CA CYS A 49 11.48 -10.97 1.51
C CYS A 49 11.11 -9.95 0.43
N CYS A 50 9.90 -9.44 0.56
CA CYS A 50 9.43 -8.25 -0.12
C CYS A 50 9.58 -7.04 0.80
N VAL A 51 10.35 -6.04 0.36
CA VAL A 51 10.45 -4.76 1.06
C VAL A 51 9.51 -3.77 0.39
N LEU A 52 8.57 -3.22 1.15
CA LEU A 52 7.66 -2.19 0.67
C LEU A 52 8.06 -0.83 1.22
N LEU A 53 8.36 0.09 0.32
CA LEU A 53 8.54 1.51 0.59
C LEU A 53 7.25 2.25 0.24
N GLU A 54 6.48 2.69 1.25
CA GLU A 54 5.18 3.33 1.02
C GLU A 54 5.32 4.84 0.84
N ASP A 55 4.45 5.38 -0.06
CA ASP A 55 4.22 6.81 -0.30
C ASP A 55 5.51 7.61 -0.53
N VAL A 56 6.34 7.14 -1.48
CA VAL A 56 7.64 7.73 -1.80
C VAL A 56 7.51 9.22 -2.17
N ASP A 57 6.43 9.61 -2.87
CA ASP A 57 6.15 11.02 -3.20
C ASP A 57 5.90 11.88 -1.97
N ALA A 58 5.33 11.35 -0.91
CA ALA A 58 5.06 12.10 0.32
C ALA A 58 6.33 12.41 1.10
N ALA A 59 7.33 11.51 1.03
CA ALA A 59 8.59 11.69 1.74
C ALA A 59 9.42 12.87 1.20
N PHE A 60 9.22 13.25 -0.08
CA PHE A 60 10.00 14.29 -0.77
C PHE A 60 9.13 15.43 -1.32
N ALA A 61 7.87 15.56 -0.86
CA ALA A 61 6.90 16.51 -1.42
C ALA A 61 7.19 18.00 -1.09
N SER A 62 8.01 18.30 -0.11
CA SER A 62 8.32 19.68 0.26
C SER A 62 9.73 19.83 0.81
N GLU A 63 10.44 20.84 0.32
CA GLU A 63 11.76 21.24 0.85
C GLU A 63 11.67 21.68 2.33
N GLU A 64 10.51 22.18 2.78
CA GLU A 64 10.28 22.62 4.16
C GLU A 64 9.98 21.49 5.15
N THR A 65 9.50 20.35 4.68
CA THR A 65 9.28 19.15 5.51
C THR A 65 10.53 18.28 5.66
N SER A 66 11.68 18.70 5.16
CA SER A 66 13.00 18.09 5.42
C SER A 66 13.43 18.16 6.90
N ARG A 67 12.47 18.06 7.84
CA ARG A 67 12.74 17.78 9.25
C ARG A 67 13.13 16.31 9.46
N GLY A 68 12.85 15.45 8.47
CA GLY A 68 13.39 14.10 8.40
C GLY A 68 14.83 14.11 7.90
N HIS A 69 15.67 13.27 8.48
CA HIS A 69 17.05 13.10 8.07
C HIS A 69 17.22 12.22 6.83
N LEU A 70 16.11 11.89 6.13
CA LEU A 70 16.13 11.12 4.89
C LEU A 70 16.26 12.05 3.69
N THR A 71 17.32 11.83 2.92
CA THR A 71 17.59 12.55 1.67
C THR A 71 17.26 11.70 0.45
N LEU A 72 16.98 12.35 -0.69
CA LEU A 72 16.84 11.63 -1.95
C LEU A 72 18.12 10.85 -2.30
N SER A 73 19.28 11.44 -2.07
CA SER A 73 20.56 10.76 -2.28
C SER A 73 20.73 9.54 -1.38
N GLY A 74 20.30 9.63 -0.12
CA GLY A 74 20.30 8.49 0.80
C GLY A 74 19.40 7.37 0.33
N LEU A 75 18.17 7.68 -0.13
CA LEU A 75 17.28 6.68 -0.72
C LEU A 75 17.89 6.02 -1.96
N LEU A 76 18.45 6.81 -2.88
CA LEU A 76 19.10 6.29 -4.09
C LEU A 76 20.25 5.34 -3.78
N ASN A 77 21.12 5.73 -2.84
CA ASN A 77 22.25 4.91 -2.40
C ASN A 77 21.78 3.62 -1.70
N ALA A 78 20.74 3.72 -0.88
CA ALA A 78 20.16 2.57 -0.19
C ALA A 78 19.53 1.57 -1.17
N LEU A 79 18.85 2.05 -2.21
CA LEU A 79 18.30 1.21 -3.29
C LEU A 79 19.42 0.54 -4.12
N ASP A 80 20.45 1.29 -4.50
CA ASP A 80 21.60 0.72 -5.23
C ASP A 80 22.30 -0.37 -4.39
N GLY A 81 22.39 -0.17 -3.07
CA GLY A 81 22.89 -1.17 -2.13
C GLY A 81 21.97 -2.39 -1.98
N ALA A 82 20.66 -2.17 -1.95
CA ALA A 82 19.68 -3.25 -1.86
C ALA A 82 19.58 -4.08 -3.14
N ALA A 83 19.75 -3.46 -4.32
CA ALA A 83 19.77 -4.14 -5.60
C ALA A 83 20.95 -5.14 -5.72
N ALA A 84 22.03 -4.92 -4.99
CA ALA A 84 23.16 -5.84 -4.94
C ALA A 84 22.88 -7.09 -4.08
N ALA A 85 21.78 -7.10 -3.29
CA ALA A 85 21.42 -8.21 -2.42
C ALA A 85 20.46 -9.16 -3.14
N GLU A 86 20.93 -10.38 -3.44
CA GLU A 86 20.11 -11.40 -4.09
C GLU A 86 18.93 -11.88 -3.23
N GLY A 87 17.84 -12.26 -3.89
CA GLY A 87 16.67 -12.89 -3.26
C GLY A 87 15.72 -11.91 -2.56
N ARG A 88 15.75 -10.63 -2.91
CA ARG A 88 14.81 -9.61 -2.39
C ARG A 88 14.02 -8.97 -3.51
N VAL A 89 12.78 -8.64 -3.22
CA VAL A 89 11.93 -7.82 -4.10
C VAL A 89 11.68 -6.50 -3.38
N VAL A 90 12.08 -5.39 -4.00
CA VAL A 90 11.79 -4.05 -3.47
C VAL A 90 10.61 -3.47 -4.25
N LEU A 91 9.57 -3.07 -3.55
CA LEU A 91 8.43 -2.41 -4.15
C LEU A 91 8.27 -1.00 -3.56
N MET A 92 7.96 -0.07 -4.43
CA MET A 92 7.69 1.32 -4.07
C MET A 92 6.27 1.68 -4.44
N THR A 93 5.56 2.40 -3.56
CA THR A 93 4.25 2.96 -3.89
C THR A 93 4.32 4.48 -3.96
N THR A 94 3.58 5.04 -4.92
CA THR A 94 3.38 6.49 -5.04
C THR A 94 1.99 6.78 -5.57
N ASN A 95 1.41 7.90 -5.15
CA ASN A 95 0.17 8.40 -5.71
C ASN A 95 0.42 9.28 -6.95
N TYR A 96 1.63 9.83 -7.09
CA TYR A 96 1.99 10.79 -8.12
C TYR A 96 3.36 10.46 -8.72
N VAL A 97 3.40 9.51 -9.66
CA VAL A 97 4.65 9.09 -10.31
C VAL A 97 5.38 10.26 -11.00
N GLU A 98 4.62 11.23 -11.50
CA GLU A 98 5.13 12.45 -12.14
C GLU A 98 5.86 13.41 -11.19
N ARG A 99 5.72 13.23 -9.88
CA ARG A 99 6.44 14.00 -8.85
C ARG A 99 7.73 13.36 -8.40
N LEU A 100 7.95 12.10 -8.79
CA LEU A 100 9.18 11.39 -8.44
C LEU A 100 10.35 11.91 -9.29
N ASP A 101 11.51 12.03 -8.65
CA ASP A 101 12.74 12.33 -9.38
C ASP A 101 13.04 11.23 -10.39
N ALA A 102 13.43 11.62 -11.61
CA ALA A 102 13.75 10.70 -12.69
C ALA A 102 14.87 9.71 -12.31
N ALA A 103 15.74 10.07 -11.39
CA ALA A 103 16.80 9.18 -10.90
C ALA A 103 16.25 7.97 -10.14
N LEU A 104 15.06 8.07 -9.52
CA LEU A 104 14.42 6.95 -8.84
C LEU A 104 13.87 5.90 -9.80
N ILE A 105 13.27 6.34 -10.90
CA ILE A 105 12.54 5.48 -11.84
C ILE A 105 13.37 5.02 -13.05
N ARG A 106 14.67 5.34 -13.04
CA ARG A 106 15.56 4.94 -14.15
C ARG A 106 15.82 3.42 -14.16
N PRO A 107 16.09 2.82 -15.35
CA PRO A 107 16.52 1.43 -15.47
C PRO A 107 17.72 1.12 -14.55
N GLY A 108 17.71 -0.04 -13.93
CA GLY A 108 18.68 -0.48 -12.93
C GLY A 108 18.31 -0.14 -11.47
N ARG A 109 17.20 0.60 -11.24
CA ARG A 109 16.58 0.82 -9.93
C ARG A 109 15.13 0.37 -9.91
N VAL A 110 14.39 0.68 -10.98
CA VAL A 110 13.02 0.22 -11.17
C VAL A 110 12.95 -0.53 -12.49
N ASP A 111 12.69 -1.82 -12.41
CA ASP A 111 12.59 -2.70 -13.57
C ASP A 111 11.17 -2.74 -14.13
N VAL A 112 10.16 -2.57 -13.29
CA VAL A 112 8.76 -2.66 -13.65
C VAL A 112 7.98 -1.50 -13.02
N VAL A 113 7.19 -0.81 -13.84
CA VAL A 113 6.30 0.26 -13.40
C VAL A 113 4.87 -0.12 -13.77
N GLU A 114 4.02 -0.32 -12.75
CA GLU A 114 2.64 -0.75 -12.94
C GLU A 114 1.65 0.27 -12.40
N LEU A 115 0.59 0.51 -13.16
CA LEU A 115 -0.52 1.36 -12.77
C LEU A 115 -1.60 0.53 -12.06
N VAL A 116 -1.84 0.84 -10.79
CA VAL A 116 -2.99 0.34 -10.03
C VAL A 116 -4.04 1.44 -10.00
N ASP A 117 -4.91 1.41 -10.98
CA ASP A 117 -5.91 2.45 -11.24
C ASP A 117 -7.20 2.26 -10.42
N ASP A 118 -8.14 3.16 -10.61
CA ASP A 118 -9.51 3.03 -10.15
C ASP A 118 -10.19 1.82 -10.79
N ALA A 119 -11.15 1.24 -10.07
CA ALA A 119 -11.79 0.00 -10.47
C ALA A 119 -12.56 0.14 -11.79
N ASP A 120 -12.40 -0.85 -12.65
CA ASP A 120 -13.26 -1.02 -13.82
C ASP A 120 -14.54 -1.80 -13.48
N ALA A 121 -15.43 -1.94 -14.45
CA ALA A 121 -16.71 -2.63 -14.28
C ALA A 121 -16.55 -4.12 -13.92
N ASP A 122 -15.55 -4.80 -14.47
CA ASP A 122 -15.28 -6.20 -14.18
C ASP A 122 -14.75 -6.37 -12.75
N GLN A 123 -13.84 -5.51 -12.33
CA GLN A 123 -13.33 -5.51 -10.95
C GLN A 123 -14.43 -5.20 -9.93
N ALA A 124 -15.30 -4.23 -10.22
CA ALA A 124 -16.45 -3.91 -9.37
C ALA A 124 -17.44 -5.09 -9.30
N SER A 125 -17.72 -5.75 -10.42
CA SER A 125 -18.58 -6.95 -10.50
C SER A 125 -18.01 -8.10 -9.65
N ARG A 126 -16.72 -8.38 -9.78
CA ARG A 126 -16.05 -9.43 -9.01
C ARG A 126 -16.05 -9.12 -7.50
N LEU A 127 -15.85 -7.86 -7.13
CA LEU A 127 -15.91 -7.45 -5.73
C LEU A 127 -17.32 -7.64 -5.16
N PHE A 128 -18.35 -7.23 -5.90
CA PHE A 128 -19.75 -7.41 -5.51
C PHE A 128 -20.07 -8.89 -5.29
N LYS A 129 -19.71 -9.76 -6.23
CA LYS A 129 -19.93 -11.21 -6.12
C LYS A 129 -19.17 -11.84 -4.95
N ARG A 130 -17.96 -11.37 -4.66
CA ARG A 130 -17.19 -11.84 -3.51
C ARG A 130 -17.79 -11.36 -2.18
N PHE A 131 -18.50 -10.23 -2.20
CA PHE A 131 -19.11 -9.64 -1.00
C PHE A 131 -20.46 -10.26 -0.66
N TYR A 132 -21.23 -10.68 -1.68
CA TYR A 132 -22.53 -11.33 -1.57
C TYR A 132 -22.48 -12.71 -2.24
N ASP A 133 -22.31 -13.76 -1.43
CA ASP A 133 -22.14 -15.13 -1.90
C ASP A 133 -23.34 -15.65 -2.73
N ASP A 134 -24.54 -15.08 -2.49
CA ASP A 134 -25.78 -15.42 -3.17
C ASP A 134 -26.06 -14.55 -4.42
N ALA A 135 -25.14 -13.66 -4.80
CA ALA A 135 -25.33 -12.80 -5.95
C ALA A 135 -25.25 -13.59 -7.27
N SER A 136 -26.20 -13.34 -8.18
CA SER A 136 -26.13 -13.87 -9.54
C SER A 136 -25.05 -13.14 -10.35
N ASP A 137 -24.56 -13.76 -11.43
CA ASP A 137 -23.63 -13.13 -12.37
C ASP A 137 -24.27 -11.89 -13.03
N ALA A 138 -25.59 -11.94 -13.27
CA ALA A 138 -26.34 -10.81 -13.82
C ALA A 138 -26.37 -9.61 -12.86
N ASP A 139 -26.62 -9.85 -11.54
CA ASP A 139 -26.59 -8.80 -10.53
C ASP A 139 -25.21 -8.19 -10.41
N ALA A 140 -24.17 -9.04 -10.38
CA ALA A 140 -22.79 -8.59 -10.28
C ALA A 140 -22.39 -7.71 -11.49
N THR A 141 -22.74 -8.14 -12.70
CA THR A 141 -22.49 -7.37 -13.93
C THR A 141 -23.25 -6.04 -13.91
N ALA A 142 -24.52 -6.05 -13.51
CA ALA A 142 -25.33 -4.84 -13.42
C ALA A 142 -24.73 -3.86 -12.38
N PHE A 143 -24.30 -4.37 -11.23
CA PHE A 143 -23.61 -3.55 -10.23
C PHE A 143 -22.35 -2.91 -10.81
N GLY A 144 -21.48 -3.69 -11.46
CA GLY A 144 -20.24 -3.20 -12.04
C GLY A 144 -20.45 -2.08 -13.04
N VAL A 145 -21.39 -2.28 -13.98
CA VAL A 145 -21.74 -1.25 -14.98
C VAL A 145 -22.30 0.01 -14.32
N ASN A 146 -23.23 -0.12 -13.38
CA ASN A 146 -23.85 1.02 -12.72
C ASN A 146 -22.87 1.79 -11.82
N ALA A 147 -22.00 1.08 -11.09
CA ALA A 147 -21.02 1.67 -10.19
C ALA A 147 -19.89 2.43 -10.93
N THR A 148 -19.69 2.16 -12.23
CA THR A 148 -18.63 2.77 -13.03
C THR A 148 -19.13 3.60 -14.21
N SER A 149 -20.44 3.90 -14.25
CA SER A 149 -21.09 4.52 -15.42
C SER A 149 -20.59 5.93 -15.72
N ASP A 150 -20.37 6.77 -14.71
CA ASP A 150 -19.97 8.17 -14.90
C ASP A 150 -18.49 8.39 -14.60
N ARG A 151 -17.96 7.72 -13.59
CA ARG A 151 -16.54 7.66 -13.25
C ARG A 151 -16.17 6.30 -12.69
N ARG A 152 -14.90 5.98 -12.72
CA ARG A 152 -14.37 4.80 -12.04
C ARG A 152 -14.18 5.13 -10.54
N PRO A 153 -14.79 4.36 -9.63
CA PRO A 153 -14.54 4.50 -8.20
C PRO A 153 -13.24 3.82 -7.81
N SER A 154 -12.60 4.27 -6.73
CA SER A 154 -11.50 3.52 -6.14
C SER A 154 -12.00 2.23 -5.49
N MET A 155 -11.11 1.25 -5.33
CA MET A 155 -11.44 0.00 -4.61
C MET A 155 -11.87 0.28 -3.16
N ALA A 156 -11.31 1.31 -2.51
CA ALA A 156 -11.70 1.70 -1.15
C ALA A 156 -13.12 2.28 -1.10
N GLU A 157 -13.53 3.08 -2.09
CA GLU A 157 -14.90 3.60 -2.21
C GLU A 157 -15.90 2.44 -2.41
N LEU A 158 -15.59 1.49 -3.30
CA LEU A 158 -16.42 0.31 -3.52
C LEU A 158 -16.56 -0.53 -2.25
N GLN A 159 -15.47 -0.80 -1.55
CA GLN A 159 -15.51 -1.54 -0.29
C GLN A 159 -16.32 -0.82 0.77
N GLY A 160 -16.12 0.48 0.96
CA GLY A 160 -16.88 1.29 1.91
C GLY A 160 -18.38 1.27 1.63
N PHE A 161 -18.75 1.40 0.35
CA PHE A 161 -20.13 1.33 -0.11
C PHE A 161 -20.80 -0.02 0.20
N LEU A 162 -20.11 -1.14 -0.10
CA LEU A 162 -20.61 -2.48 0.14
C LEU A 162 -20.69 -2.82 1.64
N ILE A 163 -19.70 -2.37 2.43
CA ILE A 163 -19.71 -2.55 3.88
C ILE A 163 -20.92 -1.87 4.52
N ALA A 164 -21.24 -0.66 4.08
CA ALA A 164 -22.43 0.07 4.59
C ALA A 164 -23.76 -0.64 4.27
N ARG A 165 -23.76 -1.53 3.27
CA ARG A 165 -24.94 -2.29 2.80
C ARG A 165 -24.81 -3.81 2.98
N LYS A 166 -23.97 -4.24 3.91
CA LYS A 166 -23.58 -5.66 4.09
C LYS A 166 -24.76 -6.64 4.21
N GLY A 167 -25.89 -6.21 4.71
CA GLY A 167 -27.09 -7.06 4.88
C GLY A 167 -28.13 -6.93 3.77
N ASP A 168 -27.91 -6.03 2.78
CA ASP A 168 -28.92 -5.72 1.77
C ASP A 168 -28.30 -5.60 0.36
N ARG A 169 -28.22 -6.75 -0.31
CA ARG A 169 -27.75 -6.84 -1.70
C ARG A 169 -28.61 -6.01 -2.66
N HIS A 170 -29.93 -5.96 -2.43
CA HIS A 170 -30.84 -5.25 -3.32
C HIS A 170 -30.66 -3.74 -3.21
N ALA A 171 -30.47 -3.22 -2.00
CA ALA A 171 -30.14 -1.82 -1.81
C ALA A 171 -28.78 -1.49 -2.45
N ALA A 172 -27.78 -2.34 -2.28
CA ALA A 172 -26.47 -2.15 -2.91
C ALA A 172 -26.58 -2.08 -4.44
N LEU A 173 -27.36 -2.94 -5.06
CA LEU A 173 -27.57 -2.95 -6.51
C LEU A 173 -28.35 -1.71 -6.97
N ALA A 174 -29.45 -1.36 -6.27
CA ALA A 174 -30.28 -0.22 -6.63
C ALA A 174 -29.56 1.13 -6.50
N GLU A 175 -28.65 1.24 -5.53
CA GLU A 175 -27.94 2.48 -5.22
C GLU A 175 -26.51 2.52 -5.81
N ALA A 176 -26.12 1.56 -6.65
CA ALA A 176 -24.77 1.49 -7.21
C ALA A 176 -24.33 2.79 -7.90
N SER A 177 -25.23 3.45 -8.62
CA SER A 177 -24.97 4.75 -9.27
C SER A 177 -24.78 5.92 -8.29
N SER A 178 -25.14 5.76 -7.00
CA SER A 178 -24.92 6.80 -5.98
C SER A 178 -23.44 6.94 -5.57
N LEU A 179 -22.61 5.92 -5.82
CA LEU A 179 -21.15 5.96 -5.64
C LEU A 179 -20.49 7.13 -6.39
N ILE A 180 -21.16 7.64 -7.40
CA ILE A 180 -20.64 8.61 -8.34
C ILE A 180 -20.88 10.05 -7.87
N ARG A 181 -21.81 10.26 -6.94
CA ARG A 181 -22.29 11.60 -6.56
C ARG A 181 -21.40 12.31 -5.54
N ASP A 182 -20.50 11.61 -4.87
CA ASP A 182 -19.63 12.23 -3.88
C ASP A 182 -18.27 12.58 -4.54
N PRO A 183 -17.98 13.87 -4.81
CA PRO A 183 -16.69 14.25 -5.38
C PRO A 183 -15.59 13.89 -4.37
N ARG A 184 -14.56 13.16 -4.83
CA ARG A 184 -13.36 12.97 -4.02
C ARG A 184 -12.86 14.34 -3.55
N PRO A 185 -12.55 14.53 -2.26
CA PRO A 185 -11.88 15.73 -1.83
C PRO A 185 -10.57 15.85 -2.64
N GLY A 186 -10.47 16.92 -3.41
CA GLY A 186 -9.26 17.21 -4.17
C GLY A 186 -8.05 17.31 -3.24
N PRO A 187 -6.82 17.23 -3.76
CA PRO A 187 -5.58 17.22 -2.97
C PRO A 187 -5.39 18.46 -2.09
N SER A 188 -6.26 19.47 -2.17
CA SER A 188 -6.19 20.72 -1.41
C SER A 188 -7.06 20.82 -0.17
N SER A 189 -7.87 19.81 0.18
CA SER A 189 -8.70 19.84 1.38
C SER A 189 -8.17 18.89 2.46
N ARG A 190 -6.94 19.11 2.94
CA ARG A 190 -6.56 18.63 4.27
C ARG A 190 -7.30 19.49 5.29
N VAL A 191 -8.48 19.05 5.70
CA VAL A 191 -9.04 19.45 6.97
C VAL A 191 -8.18 18.75 8.03
N ASP A 192 -7.61 19.53 8.96
CA ASP A 192 -6.95 19.01 10.15
C ASP A 192 -7.96 18.16 10.96
N ALA A 193 -8.12 16.93 10.57
CA ALA A 193 -8.74 15.92 11.40
C ALA A 193 -7.65 15.43 12.35
N GLY A 194 -7.73 15.86 13.60
CA GLY A 194 -6.91 15.35 14.68
C GLY A 194 -6.90 13.81 14.69
N PRO A 195 -5.87 13.19 15.28
CA PRO A 195 -5.68 11.75 15.20
C PRO A 195 -6.94 11.00 15.65
N PRO A 196 -7.42 10.01 14.89
CA PRO A 196 -8.57 9.22 15.28
C PRO A 196 -8.28 8.50 16.59
N ALA A 197 -9.21 8.57 17.54
CA ALA A 197 -9.16 7.86 18.80
C ALA A 197 -8.88 6.37 18.54
N SER A 198 -7.89 5.82 19.22
CA SER A 198 -7.42 4.44 19.10
C SER A 198 -8.58 3.45 19.30
N PRO A 199 -8.93 2.61 18.31
CA PRO A 199 -9.83 1.50 18.55
C PRO A 199 -9.10 0.41 19.34
N GLY A 200 -9.80 -0.15 20.33
CA GLY A 200 -9.30 -1.16 21.25
C GLY A 200 -8.58 -2.33 20.57
N LYS A 201 -7.56 -2.85 21.24
CA LYS A 201 -6.69 -3.94 20.87
C LYS A 201 -7.45 -5.15 20.32
N LYS A 202 -7.50 -5.32 19.01
CA LYS A 202 -7.71 -6.63 18.39
C LYS A 202 -6.31 -7.14 17.98
N ARG A 203 -6.00 -8.37 18.40
CA ARG A 203 -4.79 -9.09 17.97
C ARG A 203 -4.78 -9.18 16.45
N GLY A 204 -4.11 -8.25 15.78
CA GLY A 204 -3.87 -8.21 14.36
C GLY A 204 -2.37 -8.38 14.11
N ARG A 205 -2.01 -8.95 13.00
CA ARG A 205 -0.63 -9.14 12.53
C ARG A 205 0.19 -7.89 12.82
N ARG A 206 1.28 -8.04 13.55
CA ARG A 206 2.15 -6.94 13.95
C ARG A 206 2.82 -6.38 12.70
N ARG A 207 2.55 -5.11 12.36
CA ARG A 207 3.32 -4.39 11.36
C ARG A 207 4.70 -4.13 11.96
N LEU A 208 5.76 -4.59 11.31
CA LEU A 208 7.13 -4.24 11.67
C LEU A 208 7.42 -2.86 11.09
N THR A 209 7.77 -1.91 11.95
CA THR A 209 8.21 -0.57 11.56
C THR A 209 9.74 -0.51 11.60
N ALA A 210 10.35 0.53 11.02
CA ALA A 210 11.80 0.74 11.11
C ALA A 210 12.31 0.75 12.55
N LEU A 211 11.49 1.23 13.51
CA LEU A 211 11.78 1.21 14.95
C LEU A 211 11.72 -0.20 15.57
N ASP A 212 10.94 -1.11 14.98
CA ASP A 212 10.88 -2.50 15.43
C ASP A 212 12.13 -3.28 15.00
N VAL A 213 12.72 -2.91 13.86
CA VAL A 213 13.99 -3.50 13.36
C VAL A 213 15.15 -3.19 14.33
N ASP A 214 15.23 -1.97 14.87
CA ASP A 214 16.24 -1.56 15.85
C ASP A 214 16.10 -2.30 17.21
N ARG A 215 14.92 -2.85 17.51
CA ARG A 215 14.61 -3.55 18.77
C ARG A 215 14.67 -5.07 18.68
N MET A 216 14.83 -5.60 17.46
CA MET A 216 15.02 -7.04 17.31
C MET A 216 16.40 -7.45 17.79
N PRO A 217 16.51 -8.47 18.64
CA PRO A 217 17.81 -8.98 19.06
C PRO A 217 18.53 -9.55 17.82
N PHE A 218 19.51 -8.81 17.35
CA PHE A 218 20.38 -9.28 16.28
C PHE A 218 21.48 -10.14 16.88
N ASN A 219 21.50 -11.41 16.56
CA ASN A 219 22.61 -12.30 16.89
C ASN A 219 23.55 -12.40 15.67
N PRO A 220 24.77 -11.83 15.72
CA PRO A 220 25.70 -11.84 14.60
C PRO A 220 26.10 -13.23 14.09
N GLN A 221 25.87 -14.28 14.90
CA GLN A 221 26.22 -15.66 14.54
C GLN A 221 25.05 -16.47 13.99
N GLN A 222 23.79 -16.06 14.24
CA GLN A 222 22.59 -16.81 13.87
C GLN A 222 21.62 -16.04 12.95
N GLY A 223 21.90 -14.76 12.66
CA GLY A 223 20.97 -13.90 11.93
C GLY A 223 19.72 -13.54 12.76
N TRP A 224 18.65 -13.19 12.09
CA TRP A 224 17.35 -12.95 12.72
C TRP A 224 16.76 -14.28 13.19
N GLU A 225 16.43 -14.40 14.49
CA GLU A 225 15.66 -15.57 14.95
C GLU A 225 14.35 -15.65 14.15
N GLU A 226 14.11 -16.84 13.59
CA GLU A 226 12.95 -17.11 12.73
C GLU A 226 11.66 -16.58 13.37
N VAL A 227 10.96 -15.75 12.63
CA VAL A 227 9.59 -15.29 12.91
C VAL A 227 8.57 -16.44 12.70
N SER A 228 9.04 -17.69 12.68
CA SER A 228 8.24 -18.90 12.52
C SER A 228 7.26 -19.14 13.68
N ASN A 229 7.41 -18.48 14.83
CA ASN A 229 6.51 -18.63 15.98
C ASN A 229 5.26 -17.72 15.96
N LEU A 230 4.96 -17.05 14.85
CA LEU A 230 3.76 -16.23 14.71
C LEU A 230 2.63 -16.94 13.93
N ARG A 231 2.74 -18.26 13.73
CA ARG A 231 1.72 -19.09 13.05
C ARG A 231 0.77 -19.82 14.02
N GLU A 232 0.72 -19.48 15.30
CA GLU A 232 -0.32 -19.95 16.21
C GLU A 232 -1.34 -18.86 16.58
#